data_ab990503d5ab8872dd52a77e687cb814
#
_entry.id   ab990503d5ab8872dd52a77e687cb814
#
_cell.length_a   1.000
_cell.length_b   1.000
_cell.length_c   1.000
_cell.angle_alpha   90.00
_cell.angle_beta   90.00
_cell.angle_gamma   90.00
#
_symmetry.space_group_name_H-M   'P 1'
#
loop_
_entity.id
_entity.type
_entity.pdbx_description
1 polymer ?
#
loop_
_entity_poly.entity_id
_entity_poly.type
_entity_poly.pdbx_seq_one_letter_code
_entity_poly.pdbx_strand_id
1 'polypeptide(L)'
;VMVTKNETETLMEEAIGEKISDYLTKPVNPSQVLIAVKKLIEGRKILGTKTSQEYIQQFNEISRMLLNPMDLEEWTSLYRRLVESEFELDQHPELGLQQTVTDQRRESNQEFCKFVERNYKGWLENPDIVLSPHVVDKYVFPHLNTPGPVFFFVIDCMRYDQWLVMEQHLQDLFTIKKDFYTGILPSATPYARNAIFSGYFPSDIERVLPGLWSTGEDDDYSMNKNEKELLEKLLERRRIRLRTELKYYKIIDPEYGKQMVGNIASFAKNHVTAIVVNFVDMLAHSRSDTPILK
;
A
#
# COMPACT_ATOMS: atom_id res chain seq x y z
N VAL A 1 8.86 25.22 -20.82
CA VAL A 1 8.69 25.34 -22.28
C VAL A 1 10.07 25.25 -22.94
N MET A 2 10.23 24.33 -23.88
CA MET A 2 11.46 24.19 -24.67
C MET A 2 11.31 24.90 -26.02
N VAL A 3 12.40 25.49 -26.53
CA VAL A 3 12.41 26.15 -27.84
C VAL A 3 13.43 25.45 -28.74
N THR A 4 13.00 24.79 -29.81
CA THR A 4 13.84 23.98 -30.69
C THR A 4 13.79 24.42 -32.17
N LYS A 5 14.82 24.05 -32.95
CA LYS A 5 14.82 24.25 -34.42
C LYS A 5 14.34 23.01 -35.18
N ASN A 6 14.31 21.84 -34.56
CA ASN A 6 14.00 20.57 -35.22
C ASN A 6 12.61 20.07 -34.82
N GLU A 7 11.87 19.58 -35.83
CA GLU A 7 10.54 18.99 -35.72
C GLU A 7 10.59 17.43 -35.79
N THR A 8 11.70 16.79 -35.42
CA THR A 8 11.77 15.33 -35.46
C THR A 8 10.99 14.71 -34.32
N GLU A 9 10.13 13.74 -34.62
CA GLU A 9 9.23 13.03 -33.71
C GLU A 9 9.95 12.40 -32.52
N THR A 10 11.17 11.91 -32.74
CA THR A 10 12.06 11.36 -31.69
C THR A 10 12.51 12.39 -30.65
N LEU A 11 12.78 13.63 -31.04
CA LEU A 11 13.12 14.72 -30.10
C LEU A 11 11.89 15.20 -29.29
N MET A 12 10.68 15.03 -29.87
CA MET A 12 9.43 15.31 -29.14
C MET A 12 9.14 14.27 -28.08
N GLU A 13 9.33 12.99 -28.37
CA GLU A 13 9.13 11.90 -27.41
C GLU A 13 10.14 11.94 -26.26
N GLU A 14 11.44 12.21 -26.54
CA GLU A 14 12.45 12.43 -25.51
C GLU A 14 12.15 13.66 -24.64
N ALA A 15 11.71 14.76 -25.25
CA ALA A 15 11.38 15.98 -24.53
C ALA A 15 10.17 15.83 -23.61
N ILE A 16 9.14 15.07 -24.01
CA ILE A 16 7.99 14.73 -23.16
C ILE A 16 8.41 13.80 -22.03
N GLY A 17 9.34 12.87 -22.27
CA GLY A 17 9.92 11.99 -21.23
C GLY A 17 10.75 12.74 -20.17
N GLU A 18 11.31 13.92 -20.49
CA GLU A 18 12.19 14.72 -19.59
C GLU A 18 11.48 15.86 -18.84
N LYS A 19 10.18 15.74 -18.52
CA LYS A 19 9.39 16.77 -17.79
C LYS A 19 9.27 18.13 -18.49
N ILE A 20 9.26 18.16 -19.82
CA ILE A 20 9.01 19.36 -20.61
C ILE A 20 7.49 19.50 -20.82
N SER A 21 6.90 20.54 -20.25
CA SER A 21 5.45 20.76 -20.24
C SER A 21 4.89 21.33 -21.57
N ASP A 22 5.75 21.92 -22.42
CA ASP A 22 5.35 22.43 -23.74
C ASP A 22 6.61 22.76 -24.58
N TYR A 23 6.51 22.76 -25.90
CA TYR A 23 7.63 23.11 -26.79
C TYR A 23 7.18 24.07 -27.90
N LEU A 24 8.12 24.86 -28.39
CA LEU A 24 7.92 25.81 -29.48
C LEU A 24 9.01 25.62 -30.53
N THR A 25 8.64 25.61 -31.80
CA THR A 25 9.58 25.51 -32.92
C THR A 25 10.00 26.89 -33.44
N LYS A 26 11.31 27.06 -33.74
CA LYS A 26 11.83 28.31 -34.30
C LYS A 26 11.48 28.41 -35.80
N PRO A 27 11.07 29.60 -36.26
CA PRO A 27 11.08 30.91 -35.63
C PRO A 27 9.92 31.12 -34.66
N VAL A 28 10.20 31.54 -33.42
CA VAL A 28 9.21 31.73 -32.38
C VAL A 28 8.67 33.16 -32.38
N ASN A 29 7.38 33.30 -32.48
CA ASN A 29 6.72 34.58 -32.27
C ASN A 29 6.54 34.83 -30.75
N PRO A 30 6.81 36.05 -30.22
CA PRO A 30 6.58 36.41 -28.84
C PRO A 30 5.18 36.04 -28.32
N SER A 31 4.17 36.13 -29.15
CA SER A 31 2.78 35.74 -28.81
C SER A 31 2.64 34.24 -28.54
N GLN A 32 3.38 33.37 -29.24
CA GLN A 32 3.38 31.93 -29.01
C GLN A 32 3.98 31.59 -27.64
N VAL A 33 5.10 32.26 -27.26
CA VAL A 33 5.70 32.10 -25.93
C VAL A 33 4.71 32.54 -24.85
N LEU A 34 4.07 33.68 -25.03
CA LEU A 34 3.09 34.22 -24.09
C LEU A 34 1.90 33.26 -23.91
N ILE A 35 1.38 32.70 -25.01
CA ILE A 35 0.29 31.73 -24.96
C ILE A 35 0.69 30.44 -24.25
N ALA A 36 1.87 29.88 -24.57
CA ALA A 36 2.35 28.66 -23.93
C ALA A 36 2.57 28.85 -22.42
N VAL A 37 3.19 29.97 -22.02
CA VAL A 37 3.39 30.29 -20.60
C VAL A 37 2.04 30.55 -19.89
N LYS A 38 1.16 31.30 -20.52
CA LYS A 38 -0.18 31.59 -19.97
C LYS A 38 -1.00 30.30 -19.78
N LYS A 39 -1.01 29.40 -20.76
CA LYS A 39 -1.66 28.09 -20.68
C LYS A 39 -1.14 27.24 -19.51
N LEU A 40 0.17 27.25 -19.29
CA LEU A 40 0.78 26.50 -18.17
C LEU A 40 0.42 27.12 -16.80
N ILE A 41 0.46 28.46 -16.70
CA ILE A 41 0.13 29.16 -15.44
C ILE A 41 -1.37 29.07 -15.13
N GLU A 42 -2.22 29.31 -16.11
CA GLU A 42 -3.69 29.24 -15.92
C GLU A 42 -4.13 27.79 -15.69
N GLY A 43 -3.53 26.81 -16.37
CA GLY A 43 -3.79 25.38 -16.15
C GLY A 43 -3.50 24.96 -14.71
N ARG A 44 -2.37 25.37 -14.15
CA ARG A 44 -2.03 25.11 -12.74
C ARG A 44 -3.01 25.79 -11.77
N LYS A 45 -3.40 27.04 -12.04
CA LYS A 45 -4.35 27.77 -11.21
C LYS A 45 -5.75 27.15 -11.24
N ILE A 46 -6.21 26.72 -12.41
CA ILE A 46 -7.50 26.03 -12.57
C ILE A 46 -7.48 24.69 -11.85
N LEU A 47 -6.39 23.91 -12.01
CA LEU A 47 -6.22 22.62 -11.33
C LEU A 47 -6.21 22.80 -9.81
N GLY A 48 -5.41 23.71 -9.28
CA GLY A 48 -5.37 24.01 -7.85
C GLY A 48 -6.73 24.48 -7.28
N THR A 49 -7.50 25.25 -8.04
CA THR A 49 -8.87 25.66 -7.63
C THR A 49 -9.82 24.47 -7.58
N LYS A 50 -9.75 23.56 -8.56
CA LYS A 50 -10.54 22.33 -8.61
C LYS A 50 -10.19 21.42 -7.43
N THR A 51 -8.92 21.14 -7.21
CA THR A 51 -8.42 20.34 -6.09
C THR A 51 -8.86 20.90 -4.75
N SER A 52 -8.79 22.23 -4.56
CA SER A 52 -9.28 22.88 -3.35
C SER A 52 -10.78 22.69 -3.13
N GLN A 53 -11.60 22.81 -4.17
CA GLN A 53 -13.05 22.60 -4.09
C GLN A 53 -13.40 21.15 -3.77
N GLU A 54 -12.75 20.19 -4.43
CA GLU A 54 -12.91 18.77 -4.18
C GLU A 54 -12.51 18.42 -2.74
N TYR A 55 -11.41 18.96 -2.24
CA TYR A 55 -11.00 18.78 -0.86
C TYR A 55 -12.02 19.36 0.14
N ILE A 56 -12.52 20.59 -0.06
CA ILE A 56 -13.53 21.19 0.82
C ILE A 56 -14.80 20.33 0.85
N GLN A 57 -15.21 19.79 -0.28
CA GLN A 57 -16.35 18.88 -0.34
C GLN A 57 -16.08 17.60 0.48
N GLN A 58 -14.93 16.96 0.27
CA GLN A 58 -14.54 15.76 1.01
C GLN A 58 -14.39 16.05 2.52
N PHE A 59 -13.80 17.19 2.89
CA PHE A 59 -13.69 17.61 4.27
C PHE A 59 -15.06 17.71 4.96
N ASN A 60 -16.04 18.31 4.28
CA ASN A 60 -17.40 18.45 4.80
C ASN A 60 -18.12 17.08 4.89
N GLU A 61 -17.84 16.15 3.96
CA GLU A 61 -18.39 14.80 4.00
C GLU A 61 -17.82 14.01 5.18
N ILE A 62 -16.51 14.02 5.37
CA ILE A 62 -15.83 13.36 6.50
C ILE A 62 -16.32 13.94 7.82
N SER A 63 -16.42 15.28 7.94
CA SER A 63 -16.94 15.93 9.15
C SER A 63 -18.38 15.52 9.46
N ARG A 64 -19.22 15.32 8.43
CA ARG A 64 -20.59 14.80 8.63
C ARG A 64 -20.61 13.32 9.04
N MET A 65 -19.71 12.52 8.49
CA MET A 65 -19.58 11.11 8.88
C MET A 65 -19.21 10.99 10.36
N LEU A 66 -18.27 11.81 10.84
CA LEU A 66 -17.81 11.80 12.24
C LEU A 66 -18.90 12.19 13.25
N LEU A 67 -19.97 12.88 12.83
CA LEU A 67 -21.10 13.22 13.69
C LEU A 67 -22.08 12.04 13.91
N ASN A 68 -21.96 10.97 13.16
CA ASN A 68 -22.85 9.82 13.21
C ASN A 68 -22.12 8.55 13.62
N PRO A 69 -22.81 7.58 14.24
CA PRO A 69 -22.25 6.25 14.42
C PRO A 69 -21.91 5.63 13.06
N MET A 70 -20.72 5.08 12.95
CA MET A 70 -20.23 4.43 11.73
C MET A 70 -19.95 2.95 11.99
N ASP A 71 -20.19 2.10 10.99
CA ASP A 71 -19.72 0.73 10.96
C ASP A 71 -18.28 0.63 10.44
N LEU A 72 -17.75 -0.59 10.36
CA LEU A 72 -16.36 -0.82 9.94
C LEU A 72 -16.13 -0.49 8.45
N GLU A 73 -17.13 -0.69 7.59
CA GLU A 73 -17.05 -0.37 6.16
C GLU A 73 -17.02 1.15 5.95
N GLU A 74 -17.86 1.88 6.68
CA GLU A 74 -17.87 3.34 6.68
C GLU A 74 -16.55 3.92 7.19
N TRP A 75 -15.96 3.35 8.26
CA TRP A 75 -14.63 3.72 8.74
C TRP A 75 -13.54 3.45 7.71
N THR A 76 -13.61 2.33 7.01
CA THR A 76 -12.69 2.00 5.91
C THR A 76 -12.80 3.00 4.77
N SER A 77 -14.02 3.37 4.40
CA SER A 77 -14.29 4.39 3.38
C SER A 77 -13.74 5.76 3.78
N LEU A 78 -13.95 6.17 5.04
CA LEU A 78 -13.42 7.42 5.59
C LEU A 78 -11.88 7.43 5.55
N TYR A 79 -11.23 6.36 5.99
CA TYR A 79 -9.77 6.24 5.95
C TYR A 79 -9.21 6.38 4.53
N ARG A 80 -9.82 5.69 3.55
CA ARG A 80 -9.42 5.82 2.15
C ARG A 80 -9.49 7.27 1.66
N ARG A 81 -10.61 7.95 1.92
CA ARG A 81 -10.81 9.34 1.53
C ARG A 81 -9.77 10.27 2.15
N LEU A 82 -9.46 10.09 3.44
CA LEU A 82 -8.41 10.86 4.11
C LEU A 82 -7.06 10.70 3.41
N VAL A 83 -6.63 9.46 3.16
CA VAL A 83 -5.33 9.19 2.56
C VAL A 83 -5.28 9.65 1.10
N GLU A 84 -6.35 9.44 0.33
CA GLU A 84 -6.44 9.89 -1.07
C GLU A 84 -6.42 11.44 -1.15
N SER A 85 -7.08 12.13 -0.23
CA SER A 85 -7.03 13.60 -0.15
C SER A 85 -5.66 14.12 0.26
N GLU A 86 -5.01 13.49 1.23
CA GLU A 86 -3.62 13.84 1.61
C GLU A 86 -2.68 13.67 0.42
N PHE A 87 -2.77 12.53 -0.26
CA PHE A 87 -1.94 12.21 -1.41
C PHE A 87 -2.11 13.24 -2.55
N GLU A 88 -3.34 13.66 -2.82
CA GLU A 88 -3.61 14.68 -3.84
C GLU A 88 -3.09 16.07 -3.39
N LEU A 89 -3.31 16.45 -2.14
CA LEU A 89 -2.86 17.74 -1.62
C LEU A 89 -1.33 17.84 -1.49
N ASP A 90 -0.63 16.75 -1.30
CA ASP A 90 0.84 16.72 -1.30
C ASP A 90 1.42 17.06 -2.69
N GLN A 91 0.66 16.87 -3.76
CA GLN A 91 1.02 17.33 -5.10
C GLN A 91 0.82 18.85 -5.27
N HIS A 92 0.09 19.51 -4.33
CA HIS A 92 -0.32 20.90 -4.37
C HIS A 92 0.00 21.66 -3.07
N PRO A 93 1.26 21.70 -2.62
CA PRO A 93 1.66 22.30 -1.34
C PRO A 93 1.33 23.83 -1.28
N GLU A 94 1.22 24.48 -2.44
CA GLU A 94 0.86 25.88 -2.56
C GLU A 94 -0.57 26.21 -2.07
N LEU A 95 -1.44 25.23 -1.91
CA LEU A 95 -2.80 25.41 -1.40
C LEU A 95 -2.85 25.69 0.11
N GLY A 96 -1.80 25.34 0.85
CA GLY A 96 -1.71 25.61 2.30
C GLY A 96 -2.72 24.85 3.16
N LEU A 97 -3.26 23.71 2.68
CA LEU A 97 -4.31 22.94 3.35
C LEU A 97 -3.77 21.79 4.24
N GLN A 98 -2.46 21.56 4.27
CA GLN A 98 -1.82 20.44 4.97
C GLN A 98 -2.17 20.39 6.47
N GLN A 99 -2.22 21.56 7.13
CA GLN A 99 -2.58 21.61 8.54
C GLN A 99 -4.03 21.17 8.78
N THR A 100 -4.95 21.59 7.90
CA THR A 100 -6.38 21.23 8.00
C THR A 100 -6.57 19.72 7.85
N VAL A 101 -5.86 19.09 6.90
CA VAL A 101 -5.89 17.63 6.71
C VAL A 101 -5.34 16.92 7.93
N THR A 102 -4.21 17.39 8.46
CA THR A 102 -3.58 16.82 9.65
C THR A 102 -4.51 16.86 10.87
N ASP A 103 -5.22 17.96 11.06
CA ASP A 103 -6.15 18.13 12.17
C ASP A 103 -7.39 17.22 11.99
N GLN A 104 -7.96 17.15 10.78
CA GLN A 104 -9.07 16.24 10.48
C GLN A 104 -8.67 14.76 10.66
N ARG A 105 -7.45 14.38 10.25
CA ARG A 105 -6.91 13.04 10.47
C ARG A 105 -6.79 12.73 11.97
N ARG A 106 -6.31 13.68 12.76
CA ARG A 106 -6.20 13.51 14.21
C ARG A 106 -7.56 13.31 14.87
N GLU A 107 -8.56 14.11 14.50
CA GLU A 107 -9.94 13.98 14.98
C GLU A 107 -10.52 12.61 14.60
N SER A 108 -10.41 12.22 13.31
CA SER A 108 -10.86 10.93 12.82
C SER A 108 -10.21 9.76 13.56
N ASN A 109 -8.91 9.85 13.83
CA ASN A 109 -8.18 8.81 14.56
C ASN A 109 -8.66 8.69 16.02
N GLN A 110 -8.97 9.80 16.69
CA GLN A 110 -9.51 9.77 18.05
C GLN A 110 -10.87 9.07 18.12
N GLU A 111 -11.76 9.35 17.18
CA GLU A 111 -13.08 8.70 17.12
C GLU A 111 -12.96 7.23 16.69
N PHE A 112 -12.06 6.91 15.78
CA PHE A 112 -11.78 5.53 15.40
C PHE A 112 -11.22 4.71 16.57
N CYS A 113 -10.34 5.27 17.39
CA CYS A 113 -9.85 4.59 18.59
C CYS A 113 -11.00 4.21 19.54
N LYS A 114 -11.96 5.11 19.75
CA LYS A 114 -13.15 4.82 20.57
C LYS A 114 -14.05 3.75 19.94
N PHE A 115 -14.15 3.73 18.62
CA PHE A 115 -14.87 2.70 17.87
C PHE A 115 -14.20 1.34 18.03
N VAL A 116 -12.89 1.26 17.86
CA VAL A 116 -12.11 0.02 18.08
C VAL A 116 -12.27 -0.48 19.50
N GLU A 117 -12.09 0.37 20.52
CA GLU A 117 -12.20 0.00 21.92
C GLU A 117 -13.55 -0.64 22.25
N ARG A 118 -14.65 -0.14 21.67
CA ARG A 118 -15.99 -0.66 21.90
C ARG A 118 -16.28 -1.96 21.15
N ASN A 119 -15.68 -2.17 19.99
CA ASN A 119 -16.09 -3.24 19.06
C ASN A 119 -15.07 -4.38 18.94
N TYR A 120 -13.78 -4.15 19.24
CA TYR A 120 -12.70 -5.08 18.94
C TYR A 120 -12.91 -6.48 19.52
N LYS A 121 -13.41 -6.57 20.77
CA LYS A 121 -13.69 -7.87 21.39
C LYS A 121 -14.74 -8.67 20.60
N GLY A 122 -15.77 -7.99 20.10
CA GLY A 122 -16.81 -8.63 19.27
C GLY A 122 -16.26 -9.07 17.90
N TRP A 123 -15.30 -8.35 17.35
CA TRP A 123 -14.69 -8.73 16.08
C TRP A 123 -13.89 -10.03 16.15
N LEU A 124 -13.27 -10.32 17.29
CA LEU A 124 -12.51 -11.57 17.48
C LEU A 124 -13.39 -12.82 17.39
N GLU A 125 -14.67 -12.68 17.68
CA GLU A 125 -15.66 -13.77 17.68
C GLU A 125 -16.55 -13.75 16.42
N ASN A 126 -16.50 -12.70 15.61
CA ASN A 126 -17.37 -12.52 14.45
C ASN A 126 -16.70 -13.07 13.16
N PRO A 127 -17.24 -14.15 12.56
CA PRO A 127 -16.67 -14.74 11.35
C PRO A 127 -16.77 -13.85 10.10
N ASP A 128 -17.65 -12.84 10.09
CA ASP A 128 -17.86 -11.94 8.97
C ASP A 128 -16.75 -10.86 8.91
N ILE A 129 -16.06 -10.63 10.03
CA ILE A 129 -14.95 -9.67 10.10
C ILE A 129 -13.65 -10.36 9.68
N VAL A 130 -13.04 -9.84 8.63
CA VAL A 130 -11.74 -10.35 8.17
C VAL A 130 -10.63 -9.75 9.03
N LEU A 131 -10.03 -10.57 9.87
CA LEU A 131 -8.87 -10.24 10.67
C LEU A 131 -7.59 -10.86 10.09
N SER A 132 -6.42 -10.48 10.63
CA SER A 132 -5.11 -11.00 10.16
C SER A 132 -5.07 -12.52 9.95
N PRO A 133 -5.62 -13.38 10.84
CA PRO A 133 -5.63 -14.83 10.61
C PRO A 133 -6.44 -15.29 9.39
N HIS A 134 -7.34 -14.47 8.89
CA HIS A 134 -8.25 -14.83 7.81
C HIS A 134 -7.73 -14.43 6.41
N VAL A 135 -6.62 -13.69 6.34
CA VAL A 135 -6.09 -13.10 5.10
C VAL A 135 -5.79 -14.15 4.03
N VAL A 136 -5.06 -15.22 4.40
CA VAL A 136 -4.69 -16.26 3.44
C VAL A 136 -5.91 -17.06 2.99
N ASP A 137 -6.82 -17.38 3.92
CA ASP A 137 -8.07 -18.08 3.61
C ASP A 137 -8.92 -17.27 2.60
N LYS A 138 -9.02 -15.96 2.79
CA LYS A 138 -9.88 -15.09 1.97
C LYS A 138 -9.24 -14.68 0.65
N TYR A 139 -7.95 -14.37 0.63
CA TYR A 139 -7.32 -13.70 -0.50
C TYR A 139 -6.32 -14.56 -1.28
N VAL A 140 -5.84 -15.68 -0.73
CA VAL A 140 -4.88 -16.55 -1.41
C VAL A 140 -5.53 -17.85 -1.87
N PHE A 141 -6.20 -18.55 -0.98
CA PHE A 141 -6.75 -19.88 -1.27
C PHE A 141 -7.77 -19.93 -2.41
N PRO A 142 -8.66 -18.95 -2.62
CA PRO A 142 -9.58 -18.98 -3.76
C PRO A 142 -8.86 -19.03 -5.13
N HIS A 143 -7.63 -18.53 -5.21
CA HIS A 143 -6.84 -18.51 -6.44
C HIS A 143 -6.04 -19.80 -6.71
N LEU A 144 -5.92 -20.70 -5.73
CA LEU A 144 -5.13 -21.91 -5.89
C LEU A 144 -5.73 -22.94 -6.85
N ASN A 145 -7.03 -22.86 -7.12
CA ASN A 145 -7.72 -23.71 -8.08
C ASN A 145 -7.69 -23.19 -9.51
N THR A 146 -7.15 -21.97 -9.71
CA THR A 146 -7.03 -21.37 -11.04
C THR A 146 -5.77 -21.84 -11.75
N PRO A 147 -5.74 -21.88 -13.10
CA PRO A 147 -4.49 -22.12 -13.84
C PRO A 147 -3.47 -21.00 -13.58
N GLY A 148 -2.21 -21.38 -13.44
CA GLY A 148 -1.11 -20.43 -13.28
C GLY A 148 -0.48 -20.43 -11.89
N PRO A 149 0.59 -19.67 -11.70
CA PRO A 149 1.25 -19.45 -10.43
C PRO A 149 0.50 -18.42 -9.58
N VAL A 150 0.57 -18.59 -8.27
CA VAL A 150 0.08 -17.61 -7.30
C VAL A 150 1.29 -17.00 -6.58
N PHE A 151 1.42 -15.68 -6.67
CA PHE A 151 2.41 -14.93 -5.91
C PHE A 151 1.73 -14.23 -4.75
N PHE A 152 2.15 -14.54 -3.53
CA PHE A 152 1.67 -13.92 -2.31
C PHE A 152 2.73 -12.98 -1.77
N PHE A 153 2.58 -11.69 -2.03
CA PHE A 153 3.47 -10.65 -1.52
C PHE A 153 2.96 -10.10 -0.19
N VAL A 154 3.84 -10.04 0.80
CA VAL A 154 3.62 -9.34 2.07
C VAL A 154 4.67 -8.24 2.16
N ILE A 155 4.27 -6.98 1.98
CA ILE A 155 5.16 -5.82 2.09
C ILE A 155 4.95 -5.22 3.47
N ASP A 156 5.91 -5.45 4.34
CA ASP A 156 5.84 -5.03 5.74
C ASP A 156 5.96 -3.51 5.88
N CYS A 157 5.17 -2.93 6.79
CA CYS A 157 5.15 -1.49 7.08
C CYS A 157 4.77 -0.57 5.91
N MET A 158 4.29 -1.12 4.79
CA MET A 158 3.86 -0.30 3.65
C MET A 158 2.53 0.40 3.95
N ARG A 159 2.49 1.73 3.81
CA ARG A 159 1.30 2.53 3.99
C ARG A 159 0.44 2.59 2.72
N TYR A 160 -0.82 2.95 2.89
CA TYR A 160 -1.75 3.04 1.76
C TYR A 160 -1.40 4.17 0.78
N ASP A 161 -0.86 5.30 1.25
CA ASP A 161 -0.34 6.38 0.39
C ASP A 161 0.83 5.90 -0.49
N GLN A 162 1.74 5.08 0.06
CA GLN A 162 2.82 4.46 -0.71
C GLN A 162 2.27 3.48 -1.77
N TRP A 163 1.21 2.74 -1.42
CA TRP A 163 0.51 1.91 -2.40
C TRP A 163 -0.06 2.74 -3.55
N LEU A 164 -0.67 3.90 -3.28
CA LEU A 164 -1.22 4.77 -4.33
C LEU A 164 -0.15 5.21 -5.35
N VAL A 165 1.09 5.44 -4.90
CA VAL A 165 2.22 5.69 -5.80
C VAL A 165 2.54 4.46 -6.66
N MET A 166 2.64 3.28 -6.05
CA MET A 166 2.92 2.04 -6.78
C MET A 166 1.83 1.68 -7.79
N GLU A 167 0.58 1.85 -7.39
CA GLU A 167 -0.59 1.51 -8.21
C GLU A 167 -0.56 2.19 -9.56
N GLN A 168 -0.11 3.45 -9.64
CA GLN A 168 0.03 4.20 -10.89
C GLN A 168 0.93 3.50 -11.92
N HIS A 169 1.93 2.74 -11.45
CA HIS A 169 2.84 1.99 -12.32
C HIS A 169 2.36 0.56 -12.63
N LEU A 170 1.35 0.07 -11.93
CA LEU A 170 0.86 -1.30 -12.04
C LEU A 170 -0.44 -1.41 -12.82
N GLN A 171 -1.24 -0.36 -12.86
CA GLN A 171 -2.60 -0.36 -13.45
C GLN A 171 -2.64 -0.73 -14.94
N ASP A 172 -1.58 -0.41 -15.70
CA ASP A 172 -1.48 -0.75 -17.12
C ASP A 172 -1.06 -2.21 -17.35
N LEU A 173 -0.53 -2.88 -16.33
CA LEU A 173 0.00 -4.24 -16.40
C LEU A 173 -0.92 -5.27 -15.73
N PHE A 174 -1.73 -4.85 -14.77
CA PHE A 174 -2.53 -5.74 -13.92
C PHE A 174 -3.96 -5.23 -13.75
N THR A 175 -4.91 -6.16 -13.65
CA THR A 175 -6.25 -5.85 -13.13
C THR A 175 -6.18 -5.82 -11.61
N ILE A 176 -6.32 -4.63 -11.02
CA ILE A 176 -6.19 -4.41 -9.58
C ILE A 176 -7.57 -4.46 -8.91
N LYS A 177 -7.68 -5.29 -7.86
CA LYS A 177 -8.81 -5.27 -6.93
C LYS A 177 -8.29 -4.91 -5.56
N LYS A 178 -8.89 -3.89 -4.93
CA LYS A 178 -8.53 -3.44 -3.58
C LYS A 178 -9.57 -3.87 -2.58
N ASP A 179 -9.10 -4.41 -1.46
CA ASP A 179 -9.93 -4.72 -0.31
C ASP A 179 -9.14 -4.41 0.97
N PHE A 180 -9.84 -4.32 2.10
CA PHE A 180 -9.26 -4.00 3.39
C PHE A 180 -9.63 -5.08 4.39
N TYR A 181 -8.73 -5.37 5.29
CA TYR A 181 -8.99 -6.23 6.43
C TYR A 181 -8.59 -5.52 7.73
N THR A 182 -9.09 -5.97 8.84
CA THR A 182 -8.76 -5.40 10.15
C THR A 182 -7.57 -6.12 10.75
N GLY A 183 -6.50 -5.39 11.02
CA GLY A 183 -5.35 -5.93 11.74
C GLY A 183 -5.72 -6.34 13.17
N ILE A 184 -5.13 -7.43 13.67
CA ILE A 184 -5.24 -7.77 15.08
C ILE A 184 -4.46 -6.78 15.95
N LEU A 185 -4.85 -6.66 17.20
CA LEU A 185 -4.13 -5.89 18.21
C LEU A 185 -3.38 -6.82 19.19
N PRO A 186 -2.10 -6.53 19.48
CA PRO A 186 -1.28 -5.49 18.89
C PRO A 186 -0.97 -5.78 17.41
N SER A 187 -0.91 -4.73 16.59
CA SER A 187 -0.63 -4.84 15.15
C SER A 187 0.86 -4.99 14.84
N ALA A 188 1.71 -5.13 15.85
CA ALA A 188 3.15 -5.30 15.66
C ALA A 188 3.46 -6.54 14.80
N THR A 189 4.51 -6.43 14.00
CA THR A 189 4.95 -7.43 13.03
C THR A 189 4.98 -8.86 13.56
N PRO A 190 5.54 -9.15 14.75
CA PRO A 190 5.61 -10.50 15.27
C PRO A 190 4.24 -11.16 15.50
N TYR A 191 3.24 -10.39 15.85
CA TYR A 191 1.89 -10.88 16.07
C TYR A 191 1.08 -10.94 14.78
N ALA A 192 0.99 -9.83 14.06
CA ALA A 192 0.13 -9.70 12.89
C ALA A 192 0.57 -10.59 11.73
N ARG A 193 1.88 -10.64 11.40
CA ARG A 193 2.38 -11.47 10.29
C ARG A 193 2.31 -12.95 10.60
N ASN A 194 2.70 -13.37 11.80
CA ASN A 194 2.55 -14.78 12.20
C ASN A 194 1.08 -15.21 12.16
N ALA A 195 0.14 -14.33 12.54
CA ALA A 195 -1.29 -14.61 12.41
C ALA A 195 -1.72 -14.78 10.94
N ILE A 196 -1.21 -13.93 10.02
CA ILE A 196 -1.48 -14.04 8.58
C ILE A 196 -0.99 -15.39 8.06
N PHE A 197 0.26 -15.77 8.34
CA PHE A 197 0.87 -16.99 7.82
C PHE A 197 0.31 -18.27 8.45
N SER A 198 -0.06 -18.25 9.73
CA SER A 198 -0.58 -19.42 10.43
C SER A 198 -2.08 -19.64 10.28
N GLY A 199 -2.83 -18.56 10.01
CA GLY A 199 -4.30 -18.56 10.12
C GLY A 199 -4.81 -18.83 11.54
N TYR A 200 -4.03 -18.46 12.56
CA TYR A 200 -4.35 -18.53 13.96
C TYR A 200 -4.13 -17.18 14.64
N PHE A 201 -4.84 -16.93 15.73
CA PHE A 201 -4.46 -15.86 16.64
C PHE A 201 -3.15 -16.18 17.37
N PRO A 202 -2.36 -15.19 17.84
CA PRO A 202 -1.09 -15.42 18.51
C PRO A 202 -1.16 -16.41 19.66
N SER A 203 -2.18 -16.32 20.52
CA SER A 203 -2.40 -17.25 21.64
C SER A 203 -2.69 -18.69 21.18
N ASP A 204 -3.30 -18.85 20.01
CA ASP A 204 -3.53 -20.17 19.42
C ASP A 204 -2.27 -20.73 18.77
N ILE A 205 -1.41 -19.88 18.16
CA ILE A 205 -0.11 -20.32 17.65
C ILE A 205 0.72 -20.88 18.81
N GLU A 206 0.82 -20.14 19.90
CA GLU A 206 1.54 -20.56 21.10
C GLU A 206 1.03 -21.88 21.66
N ARG A 207 -0.28 -22.07 21.70
CA ARG A 207 -0.93 -23.28 22.24
C ARG A 207 -0.81 -24.49 21.32
N VAL A 208 -1.02 -24.30 20.00
CA VAL A 208 -1.17 -25.39 19.01
C VAL A 208 0.15 -25.71 18.32
N LEU A 209 0.99 -24.71 18.13
CA LEU A 209 2.28 -24.79 17.42
C LEU A 209 3.40 -24.16 18.26
N PRO A 210 3.61 -24.59 19.52
CA PRO A 210 4.54 -23.91 20.43
C PRO A 210 5.98 -23.87 19.91
N GLY A 211 6.40 -24.85 19.11
CA GLY A 211 7.74 -24.87 18.49
C GLY A 211 7.92 -23.86 17.36
N LEU A 212 6.84 -23.24 16.87
CA LEU A 212 6.87 -22.21 15.81
C LEU A 212 6.59 -20.81 16.34
N TRP A 213 6.29 -20.67 17.63
CA TRP A 213 6.09 -19.39 18.32
C TRP A 213 7.34 -19.00 19.09
N SER A 214 7.77 -17.74 19.00
CA SER A 214 8.88 -17.18 19.74
C SER A 214 8.39 -16.10 20.69
N THR A 215 8.79 -16.15 21.95
CA THR A 215 8.25 -15.32 23.06
C THR A 215 9.07 -14.05 23.35
N GLY A 216 9.89 -13.57 22.41
CA GLY A 216 10.41 -12.20 22.49
C GLY A 216 11.62 -11.94 23.37
N GLU A 217 12.36 -12.96 23.82
CA GLU A 217 13.74 -12.77 24.33
C GLU A 217 14.73 -12.51 23.18
N ASP A 218 14.29 -12.80 21.98
CA ASP A 218 15.00 -12.56 20.74
C ASP A 218 14.50 -11.26 20.07
N ASP A 219 15.33 -10.65 19.26
CA ASP A 219 15.06 -9.52 18.39
C ASP A 219 13.79 -9.76 17.51
N ASP A 220 13.02 -8.72 17.22
CA ASP A 220 11.78 -8.78 16.41
C ASP A 220 11.95 -9.57 15.10
N TYR A 221 13.17 -9.56 14.55
CA TYR A 221 13.52 -10.31 13.34
C TYR A 221 13.47 -11.84 13.58
N SER A 222 13.83 -12.32 14.75
CA SER A 222 13.83 -13.75 15.10
C SER A 222 12.42 -14.29 15.34
N MET A 223 11.50 -13.42 15.78
CA MET A 223 10.11 -13.80 16.04
C MET A 223 9.33 -14.21 14.78
N ASN A 224 9.73 -13.73 13.60
CA ASN A 224 9.12 -14.06 12.30
C ASN A 224 9.96 -15.04 11.45
N LYS A 225 10.78 -15.88 12.07
CA LYS A 225 11.63 -16.84 11.34
C LYS A 225 10.87 -18.05 10.78
N ASN A 226 9.74 -18.40 11.37
CA ASN A 226 8.98 -19.62 11.07
C ASN A 226 7.78 -19.38 10.12
N GLU A 227 7.72 -18.25 9.40
CA GLU A 227 6.56 -17.89 8.54
C GLU A 227 6.30 -18.93 7.44
N LYS A 228 7.34 -19.54 6.86
CA LYS A 228 7.20 -20.61 5.88
C LYS A 228 6.48 -21.81 6.48
N GLU A 229 6.99 -22.29 7.62
CA GLU A 229 6.45 -23.45 8.32
C GLU A 229 5.02 -23.19 8.81
N LEU A 230 4.71 -21.98 9.27
CA LEU A 230 3.36 -21.57 9.65
C LEU A 230 2.40 -21.67 8.46
N LEU A 231 2.81 -21.20 7.28
CA LEU A 231 2.00 -21.29 6.05
C LEU A 231 1.83 -22.75 5.61
N GLU A 232 2.86 -23.57 5.71
CA GLU A 232 2.77 -25.02 5.44
C GLU A 232 1.76 -25.68 6.39
N LYS A 233 1.79 -25.37 7.69
CA LYS A 233 0.80 -25.86 8.67
C LYS A 233 -0.62 -25.39 8.38
N LEU A 234 -0.79 -24.17 7.91
CA LEU A 234 -2.10 -23.66 7.48
C LEU A 234 -2.62 -24.46 6.27
N LEU A 235 -1.79 -24.68 5.25
CA LEU A 235 -2.15 -25.50 4.08
C LEU A 235 -2.54 -26.93 4.47
N GLU A 236 -1.75 -27.58 5.35
CA GLU A 236 -2.05 -28.92 5.88
C GLU A 236 -3.41 -28.95 6.59
N ARG A 237 -3.66 -28.00 7.49
CA ARG A 237 -4.92 -27.88 8.24
C ARG A 237 -6.13 -27.71 7.33
N ARG A 238 -6.00 -26.91 6.26
CA ARG A 238 -7.04 -26.66 5.27
C ARG A 238 -7.14 -27.78 4.22
N ARG A 239 -6.27 -28.81 4.32
CA ARG A 239 -6.19 -29.95 3.36
C ARG A 239 -5.95 -29.48 1.92
N ILE A 240 -5.20 -28.39 1.75
CA ILE A 240 -4.84 -27.84 0.45
C ILE A 240 -3.59 -28.55 -0.05
N ARG A 241 -3.67 -29.17 -1.22
CA ARG A 241 -2.52 -29.80 -1.89
C ARG A 241 -2.01 -28.89 -3.00
N LEU A 242 -0.78 -28.46 -2.86
CA LEU A 242 -0.11 -27.71 -3.91
C LEU A 242 0.41 -28.63 -5.02
N ARG A 243 0.46 -28.11 -6.26
CA ARG A 243 1.04 -28.84 -7.41
C ARG A 243 2.54 -28.96 -7.35
N THR A 244 3.21 -28.03 -6.68
CA THR A 244 4.65 -28.00 -6.42
C THR A 244 4.89 -27.68 -4.94
N GLU A 245 6.14 -27.82 -4.48
CA GLU A 245 6.55 -27.37 -3.16
C GLU A 245 6.29 -25.86 -2.98
N LEU A 246 5.85 -25.43 -1.78
CA LEU A 246 5.75 -24.03 -1.42
C LEU A 246 7.13 -23.38 -1.48
N LYS A 247 7.25 -22.28 -2.21
CA LYS A 247 8.44 -21.44 -2.17
C LYS A 247 8.18 -20.20 -1.29
N TYR A 248 9.16 -19.90 -0.46
CA TYR A 248 9.11 -18.77 0.45
C TYR A 248 10.43 -17.99 0.36
N TYR A 249 10.33 -16.67 0.22
CA TYR A 249 11.47 -15.77 0.16
C TYR A 249 11.24 -14.58 1.10
N LYS A 250 12.31 -14.11 1.73
CA LYS A 250 12.29 -12.92 2.60
C LYS A 250 13.33 -11.92 2.10
N ILE A 251 12.87 -10.79 1.55
CA ILE A 251 13.71 -9.73 1.02
C ILE A 251 13.99 -8.76 2.14
N ILE A 252 15.22 -8.75 2.61
CA ILE A 252 15.69 -7.92 3.72
C ILE A 252 16.51 -6.72 3.24
N ASP A 253 17.05 -6.78 2.02
CA ASP A 253 17.86 -5.73 1.44
C ASP A 253 17.60 -5.55 -0.07
N PRO A 254 17.91 -4.38 -0.65
CA PRO A 254 17.67 -4.08 -2.06
C PRO A 254 18.47 -4.95 -3.03
N GLU A 255 19.67 -5.36 -2.67
CA GLU A 255 20.55 -6.14 -3.56
C GLU A 255 20.01 -7.56 -3.73
N TYR A 256 19.55 -8.18 -2.65
CA TYR A 256 18.86 -9.46 -2.73
C TYR A 256 17.55 -9.34 -3.54
N GLY A 257 16.82 -8.25 -3.37
CA GLY A 257 15.63 -7.95 -4.17
C GLY A 257 15.95 -7.89 -5.68
N LYS A 258 17.01 -7.20 -6.09
CA LYS A 258 17.47 -7.14 -7.50
C LYS A 258 17.83 -8.52 -8.06
N GLN A 259 18.53 -9.36 -7.27
CA GLN A 259 18.85 -10.74 -7.67
C GLN A 259 17.59 -11.56 -7.89
N MET A 260 16.57 -11.40 -7.03
CA MET A 260 15.29 -12.08 -7.18
C MET A 260 14.55 -11.67 -8.44
N VAL A 261 14.55 -10.39 -8.80
CA VAL A 261 13.95 -9.90 -10.05
C VAL A 261 14.55 -10.62 -11.26
N GLY A 262 15.87 -10.80 -11.30
CA GLY A 262 16.53 -11.55 -12.36
C GLY A 262 16.08 -13.02 -12.49
N ASN A 263 15.54 -13.60 -11.43
CA ASN A 263 15.09 -14.99 -11.36
C ASN A 263 13.56 -15.16 -11.38
N ILE A 264 12.80 -14.09 -11.46
CA ILE A 264 11.33 -14.11 -11.26
C ILE A 264 10.60 -15.04 -12.23
N ALA A 265 11.10 -15.16 -13.46
CA ALA A 265 10.55 -16.08 -14.46
C ALA A 265 10.62 -17.55 -14.00
N SER A 266 11.61 -17.91 -13.17
CA SER A 266 11.71 -19.27 -12.61
C SER A 266 10.63 -19.54 -11.56
N PHE A 267 10.16 -18.52 -10.88
CA PHE A 267 9.12 -18.63 -9.84
C PHE A 267 7.74 -18.94 -10.44
N ALA A 268 7.51 -18.57 -11.69
CA ALA A 268 6.28 -18.92 -12.42
C ALA A 268 6.07 -20.44 -12.59
N LYS A 269 7.10 -21.25 -12.36
CA LYS A 269 6.99 -22.71 -12.36
C LYS A 269 6.38 -23.25 -11.07
N ASN A 270 6.37 -22.47 -9.99
CA ASN A 270 5.83 -22.89 -8.71
C ASN A 270 4.32 -22.61 -8.65
N HIS A 271 3.61 -23.45 -7.88
CA HIS A 271 2.19 -23.22 -7.66
C HIS A 271 1.94 -21.99 -6.78
N VAL A 272 2.69 -21.92 -5.67
CA VAL A 272 2.65 -20.78 -4.74
C VAL A 272 4.07 -20.33 -4.44
N THR A 273 4.27 -19.03 -4.56
CA THR A 273 5.49 -18.35 -4.11
C THR A 273 5.11 -17.24 -3.15
N ALA A 274 5.42 -17.39 -1.87
CA ALA A 274 5.25 -16.35 -0.85
C ALA A 274 6.52 -15.50 -0.76
N ILE A 275 6.37 -14.20 -0.80
CA ILE A 275 7.48 -13.24 -0.80
C ILE A 275 7.19 -12.18 0.26
N VAL A 276 8.04 -12.12 1.28
CA VAL A 276 7.99 -11.09 2.31
C VAL A 276 9.02 -10.01 2.01
N VAL A 277 8.60 -8.76 2.00
CA VAL A 277 9.48 -7.62 1.75
C VAL A 277 9.58 -6.78 3.01
N ASN A 278 10.72 -6.86 3.71
CA ASN A 278 10.98 -6.11 4.95
C ASN A 278 11.69 -4.77 4.71
N PHE A 279 12.03 -4.45 3.48
CA PHE A 279 12.83 -3.27 3.17
C PHE A 279 12.18 -1.96 3.63
N VAL A 280 10.86 -1.83 3.48
CA VAL A 280 10.11 -0.62 3.90
C VAL A 280 10.15 -0.48 5.42
N ASP A 281 9.98 -1.58 6.15
CA ASP A 281 10.05 -1.62 7.61
C ASP A 281 11.46 -1.25 8.11
N MET A 282 12.49 -1.81 7.51
CA MET A 282 13.88 -1.48 7.84
C MET A 282 14.19 0.00 7.61
N LEU A 283 13.68 0.62 6.53
CA LEU A 283 13.81 2.06 6.30
C LEU A 283 13.13 2.87 7.40
N ALA A 284 11.93 2.47 7.83
CA ALA A 284 11.19 3.14 8.90
C ALA A 284 11.94 3.08 10.24
N HIS A 285 12.60 1.97 10.55
CA HIS A 285 13.39 1.78 11.76
C HIS A 285 14.78 2.42 11.71
N SER A 286 15.38 2.58 10.55
CA SER A 286 16.78 3.03 10.41
C SER A 286 17.02 4.49 10.77
N ARG A 287 16.00 5.29 11.09
CA ARG A 287 16.07 6.73 11.51
C ARG A 287 17.19 7.54 10.83
N SER A 288 17.63 7.13 9.65
CA SER A 288 18.64 7.86 8.92
C SER A 288 17.99 9.05 8.24
N ASP A 289 18.60 10.24 8.36
CA ASP A 289 18.22 11.49 7.67
C ASP A 289 18.41 11.41 6.15
N THR A 290 18.12 10.27 5.56
CA THR A 290 18.21 10.09 4.10
C THR A 290 17.02 10.78 3.41
N PRO A 291 17.25 11.37 2.22
CA PRO A 291 16.19 12.01 1.43
C PRO A 291 15.00 11.09 1.08
N ILE A 292 15.19 9.78 1.17
CA ILE A 292 14.16 8.75 0.91
C ILE A 292 13.12 8.69 2.06
N LEU A 293 13.49 9.14 3.26
CA LEU A 293 12.63 9.12 4.45
C LEU A 293 11.93 10.47 4.73
N LYS A 294 12.29 11.49 3.99
CA LYS A 294 11.65 12.81 3.98
C LYS A 294 10.65 12.90 2.85
#